data_28f5bddc110f7bc1592685db576ae4df
#
_entry.id   28f5bddc110f7bc1592685db576ae4df
#
_cell.length_a   1.000
_cell.length_b   1.000
_cell.length_c   1.000
_cell.angle_alpha   90.00
_cell.angle_beta   90.00
_cell.angle_gamma   90.00
#
_symmetry.space_group_name_H-M   'P 1'
#
loop_
_entity.id
_entity.type
_entity.pdbx_description
1 polymer ?
#
loop_
_entity_poly.entity_id
_entity_poly.type
_entity_poly.pdbx_seq_one_letter_code
_entity_poly.pdbx_strand_id
1 'polypeptide(L)'
;MNILDIAPVVPVVVLDDPDRAVPLARALLDGGIGVIEITLRTNAALPAIEAIAAEVPEMVVGAGTLVTPLQVEAAASAGAGFLVSPGTTPGLLDALADTGLPYLPGVATISEILTVLDRGITEMKFFPAESSGGTTALRAFAGPLPQVRFCPTGGITPATVRDYLALPNVGCVGGSWLTPAAALAAGDWSGIRDSAAAAAALRE
;
A
#
# COMPACT_ATOMS: atom_id res chain seq x y z
N MET A 1 -13.62 -0.39 6.90
CA MET A 1 -12.93 -1.27 5.92
C MET A 1 -11.50 -1.42 6.40
N ASN A 2 -10.95 -2.64 6.44
CA ASN A 2 -9.57 -2.88 6.84
C ASN A 2 -8.72 -3.15 5.59
N ILE A 3 -7.73 -2.29 5.32
CA ILE A 3 -6.88 -2.36 4.13
C ILE A 3 -6.07 -3.66 4.10
N LEU A 4 -5.62 -4.12 5.26
CA LEU A 4 -4.77 -5.32 5.39
C LEU A 4 -5.51 -6.62 5.02
N ASP A 5 -6.84 -6.58 4.94
CA ASP A 5 -7.66 -7.77 4.70
C ASP A 5 -8.26 -7.83 3.28
N ILE A 6 -8.05 -6.80 2.43
CA ILE A 6 -8.62 -6.73 1.08
C ILE A 6 -7.94 -7.73 0.14
N ALA A 7 -6.61 -7.74 0.10
CA ALA A 7 -5.83 -8.62 -0.76
C ALA A 7 -4.51 -9.02 -0.07
N PRO A 8 -3.89 -10.16 -0.43
CA PRO A 8 -2.59 -10.54 0.13
C PRO A 8 -1.47 -9.61 -0.29
N VAL A 9 -1.61 -8.97 -1.44
CA VAL A 9 -0.65 -8.00 -1.97
C VAL A 9 -1.37 -6.72 -2.36
N VAL A 10 -0.88 -5.59 -1.86
CA VAL A 10 -1.28 -4.25 -2.30
C VAL A 10 -0.28 -3.80 -3.37
N PRO A 11 -0.69 -3.65 -4.65
CA PRO A 11 0.17 -3.11 -5.69
C PRO A 11 0.60 -1.68 -5.34
N VAL A 12 1.91 -1.44 -5.29
CA VAL A 12 2.51 -0.11 -5.05
C VAL A 12 3.02 0.42 -6.37
N VAL A 13 2.32 1.43 -6.89
CA VAL A 13 2.44 1.85 -8.29
C VAL A 13 3.02 3.24 -8.42
N VAL A 14 3.93 3.40 -9.38
CA VAL A 14 4.39 4.69 -9.91
C VAL A 14 3.84 4.83 -11.33
N LEU A 15 3.02 5.84 -11.59
CA LEU A 15 2.49 6.16 -12.91
C LEU A 15 3.07 7.49 -13.40
N ASP A 16 3.55 7.49 -14.64
CA ASP A 16 3.99 8.71 -15.35
C ASP A 16 2.91 9.27 -16.28
N ASP A 17 1.88 8.47 -16.57
CA ASP A 17 0.79 8.78 -17.49
C ASP A 17 -0.56 8.43 -16.82
N PRO A 18 -1.42 9.42 -16.51
CA PRO A 18 -2.69 9.18 -15.84
C PRO A 18 -3.69 8.39 -16.68
N ASP A 19 -3.60 8.43 -18.02
CA ASP A 19 -4.51 7.69 -18.92
C ASP A 19 -4.35 6.16 -18.78
N ARG A 20 -3.27 5.70 -18.17
CA ARG A 20 -3.02 4.29 -17.86
C ARG A 20 -3.68 3.81 -16.57
N ALA A 21 -4.20 4.72 -15.76
CA ALA A 21 -4.71 4.41 -14.43
C ALA A 21 -5.95 3.49 -14.46
N VAL A 22 -6.93 3.82 -15.25
CA VAL A 22 -8.19 3.05 -15.39
C VAL A 22 -7.95 1.67 -16.01
N PRO A 23 -7.22 1.53 -17.15
CA PRO A 23 -6.88 0.22 -17.67
C PRO A 23 -6.09 -0.66 -16.69
N LEU A 24 -5.16 -0.08 -15.94
CA LEU A 24 -4.41 -0.78 -14.90
C LEU A 24 -5.32 -1.30 -13.79
N ALA A 25 -6.20 -0.44 -13.25
CA ALA A 25 -7.13 -0.81 -12.18
C ALA A 25 -8.03 -1.97 -12.61
N ARG A 26 -8.55 -1.94 -13.83
CA ARG A 26 -9.36 -3.02 -14.40
C ARG A 26 -8.57 -4.32 -14.55
N ALA A 27 -7.34 -4.25 -15.04
CA ALA A 27 -6.48 -5.44 -15.17
C ALA A 27 -6.18 -6.11 -13.81
N LEU A 28 -5.96 -5.29 -12.75
CA LEU A 28 -5.78 -5.80 -11.38
C LEU A 28 -7.05 -6.44 -10.83
N LEU A 29 -8.22 -5.82 -11.04
CA LEU A 29 -9.52 -6.39 -10.65
C LEU A 29 -9.81 -7.72 -11.36
N ASP A 30 -9.57 -7.78 -12.66
CA ASP A 30 -9.74 -9.00 -13.47
C ASP A 30 -8.82 -10.14 -12.98
N GLY A 31 -7.68 -9.79 -12.36
CA GLY A 31 -6.78 -10.71 -11.68
C GLY A 31 -7.12 -10.98 -10.20
N GLY A 32 -8.23 -10.43 -9.68
CA GLY A 32 -8.68 -10.67 -8.30
C GLY A 32 -8.06 -9.77 -7.23
N ILE A 33 -7.38 -8.69 -7.61
CA ILE A 33 -6.82 -7.69 -6.70
C ILE A 33 -7.68 -6.42 -6.71
N GLY A 34 -8.47 -6.21 -5.64
CA GLY A 34 -9.41 -5.09 -5.48
C GLY A 34 -8.84 -3.87 -4.77
N VAL A 35 -7.53 -3.72 -4.67
CA VAL A 35 -6.87 -2.60 -3.98
C VAL A 35 -5.62 -2.15 -4.77
N ILE A 36 -5.32 -0.85 -4.76
CA ILE A 36 -4.14 -0.28 -5.42
C ILE A 36 -3.62 0.94 -4.65
N GLU A 37 -2.30 1.04 -4.43
CA GLU A 37 -1.63 2.22 -3.88
C GLU A 37 -0.96 2.99 -5.03
N ILE A 38 -1.47 4.17 -5.39
CA ILE A 38 -0.82 5.10 -6.33
C ILE A 38 0.09 6.03 -5.54
N THR A 39 1.39 6.02 -5.85
CA THR A 39 2.37 6.81 -5.10
C THR A 39 2.52 8.23 -5.65
N LEU A 40 2.52 9.24 -4.77
CA LEU A 40 2.70 10.66 -5.14
C LEU A 40 4.18 10.97 -5.48
N ARG A 41 4.75 10.19 -6.39
CA ARG A 41 6.13 10.35 -6.88
C ARG A 41 6.21 11.05 -8.24
N THR A 42 5.06 11.23 -8.89
CA THR A 42 4.93 11.88 -10.20
C THR A 42 3.75 12.84 -10.20
N ASN A 43 3.71 13.74 -11.17
CA ASN A 43 2.56 14.64 -11.35
C ASN A 43 1.31 13.92 -11.86
N ALA A 44 1.43 12.70 -12.37
CA ALA A 44 0.30 11.90 -12.85
C ALA A 44 -0.51 11.26 -11.69
N ALA A 45 0.03 11.23 -10.46
CA ALA A 45 -0.54 10.44 -9.37
C ALA A 45 -1.94 10.91 -8.95
N LEU A 46 -2.15 12.21 -8.69
CA LEU A 46 -3.46 12.72 -8.29
C LEU A 46 -4.51 12.56 -9.39
N PRO A 47 -4.25 12.92 -10.66
CA PRO A 47 -5.17 12.63 -11.76
C PRO A 47 -5.48 11.13 -11.92
N ALA A 48 -4.50 10.25 -11.69
CA ALA A 48 -4.71 8.82 -11.74
C ALA A 48 -5.65 8.32 -10.63
N ILE A 49 -5.48 8.82 -9.39
CA ILE A 49 -6.37 8.51 -8.26
C ILE A 49 -7.80 8.97 -8.59
N GLU A 50 -7.97 10.19 -9.06
CA GLU A 50 -9.26 10.77 -9.42
C GLU A 50 -9.96 9.93 -10.51
N ALA A 51 -9.25 9.55 -11.57
CA ALA A 51 -9.78 8.72 -12.64
C ALA A 51 -10.22 7.34 -12.16
N ILE A 52 -9.39 6.66 -11.33
CA ILE A 52 -9.76 5.35 -10.77
C ILE A 52 -10.98 5.48 -9.86
N ALA A 53 -10.99 6.46 -8.96
CA ALA A 53 -12.11 6.67 -8.03
C ALA A 53 -13.44 6.95 -8.76
N ALA A 54 -13.40 7.66 -9.89
CA ALA A 54 -14.58 8.00 -10.67
C ALA A 54 -15.07 6.86 -11.58
N GLU A 55 -14.14 6.10 -12.20
CA GLU A 55 -14.48 5.18 -13.29
C GLU A 55 -14.41 3.69 -12.90
N VAL A 56 -13.80 3.36 -11.76
CA VAL A 56 -13.62 1.97 -11.29
C VAL A 56 -14.01 1.87 -9.81
N PRO A 57 -15.30 2.05 -9.47
CA PRO A 57 -15.76 2.12 -8.09
C PRO A 57 -15.55 0.82 -7.28
N GLU A 58 -15.32 -0.31 -7.96
CA GLU A 58 -14.99 -1.59 -7.32
C GLU A 58 -13.53 -1.64 -6.81
N MET A 59 -12.66 -0.75 -7.32
CA MET A 59 -11.26 -0.67 -6.90
C MET A 59 -11.11 0.24 -5.68
N VAL A 60 -10.54 -0.26 -4.61
CA VAL A 60 -10.13 0.58 -3.49
C VAL A 60 -8.80 1.24 -3.84
N VAL A 61 -8.87 2.47 -4.34
CA VAL A 61 -7.67 3.24 -4.69
C VAL A 61 -7.17 4.02 -3.48
N GLY A 62 -5.89 3.91 -3.17
CA GLY A 62 -5.20 4.67 -2.13
C GLY A 62 -4.07 5.52 -2.67
N ALA A 63 -3.69 6.50 -1.86
CA ALA A 63 -2.55 7.37 -2.11
C ALA A 63 -1.36 6.99 -1.23
N GLY A 64 -0.20 6.75 -1.85
CA GLY A 64 1.05 6.44 -1.15
C GLY A 64 2.12 7.51 -1.30
N THR A 65 3.18 7.37 -0.52
CA THR A 65 4.31 8.32 -0.46
C THR A 65 3.87 9.72 0.01
N LEU A 66 2.90 9.77 0.94
CA LEU A 66 2.46 11.01 1.57
C LEU A 66 3.50 11.44 2.60
N VAL A 67 4.12 12.60 2.42
CA VAL A 67 5.20 13.12 3.28
C VAL A 67 4.90 14.52 3.85
N THR A 68 3.78 15.12 3.44
CA THR A 68 3.33 16.43 3.95
C THR A 68 1.82 16.46 4.16
N PRO A 69 1.30 17.29 5.10
CA PRO A 69 -0.14 17.52 5.27
C PRO A 69 -0.84 17.95 3.97
N LEU A 70 -0.23 18.80 3.16
CA LEU A 70 -0.80 19.24 1.88
C LEU A 70 -1.03 18.09 0.89
N GLN A 71 -0.11 17.11 0.88
CA GLN A 71 -0.29 15.91 0.05
C GLN A 71 -1.44 15.04 0.56
N VAL A 72 -1.64 14.97 1.87
CA VAL A 72 -2.77 14.25 2.49
C VAL A 72 -4.10 14.86 2.05
N GLU A 73 -4.25 16.20 2.16
CA GLU A 73 -5.44 16.91 1.71
C GLU A 73 -5.70 16.74 0.21
N ALA A 74 -4.66 16.87 -0.61
CA ALA A 74 -4.77 16.69 -2.05
C ALA A 74 -5.19 15.27 -2.43
N ALA A 75 -4.63 14.25 -1.77
CA ALA A 75 -4.99 12.86 -2.01
C ALA A 75 -6.44 12.54 -1.60
N ALA A 76 -6.89 13.04 -0.45
CA ALA A 76 -8.26 12.88 0.00
C ALA A 76 -9.23 13.58 -0.97
N SER A 77 -8.91 14.78 -1.43
CA SER A 77 -9.70 15.55 -2.42
C SER A 77 -9.77 14.87 -3.78
N ALA A 78 -8.72 14.14 -4.20
CA ALA A 78 -8.71 13.35 -5.42
C ALA A 78 -9.51 12.03 -5.32
N GLY A 79 -10.12 11.74 -4.17
CA GLY A 79 -10.97 10.56 -3.99
C GLY A 79 -10.24 9.32 -3.51
N ALA A 80 -9.04 9.46 -2.91
CA ALA A 80 -8.36 8.33 -2.30
C ALA A 80 -9.22 7.70 -1.19
N GLY A 81 -9.41 6.39 -1.23
CA GLY A 81 -10.15 5.62 -0.23
C GLY A 81 -9.29 5.20 0.97
N PHE A 82 -7.97 5.32 0.89
CA PHE A 82 -7.02 5.14 2.00
C PHE A 82 -5.71 5.88 1.72
N LEU A 83 -4.93 6.08 2.80
CA LEU A 83 -3.73 6.90 2.78
C LEU A 83 -2.52 6.13 3.34
N VAL A 84 -1.34 6.33 2.74
CA VAL A 84 -0.12 5.62 3.14
C VAL A 84 1.07 6.57 3.15
N SER A 85 1.81 6.58 4.25
CA SER A 85 3.07 7.34 4.36
C SER A 85 4.29 6.41 4.44
N PRO A 86 5.47 6.85 4.00
CA PRO A 86 6.70 6.06 4.13
C PRO A 86 7.32 6.10 5.54
N GLY A 87 6.91 7.03 6.36
CA GLY A 87 7.35 7.26 7.72
C GLY A 87 6.36 8.16 8.44
N THR A 88 6.64 8.51 9.70
CA THR A 88 5.74 9.26 10.57
C THR A 88 6.38 10.50 11.16
N THR A 89 5.61 11.59 11.22
CA THR A 89 5.86 12.76 12.08
C THR A 89 4.56 13.09 12.79
N PRO A 90 4.58 13.77 13.94
CA PRO A 90 3.35 14.17 14.63
C PRO A 90 2.36 14.92 13.72
N GLY A 91 2.83 15.93 12.98
CA GLY A 91 1.97 16.70 12.09
C GLY A 91 1.42 15.91 10.90
N LEU A 92 2.16 14.90 10.40
CA LEU A 92 1.65 14.01 9.35
C LEU A 92 0.58 13.06 9.92
N LEU A 93 0.78 12.52 11.12
CA LEU A 93 -0.20 11.68 11.79
C LEU A 93 -1.50 12.45 12.09
N ASP A 94 -1.40 13.71 12.52
CA ASP A 94 -2.56 14.57 12.74
C ASP A 94 -3.32 14.78 11.41
N ALA A 95 -2.64 15.16 10.35
CA ALA A 95 -3.26 15.36 9.04
C ALA A 95 -3.92 14.09 8.48
N LEU A 96 -3.30 12.92 8.65
CA LEU A 96 -3.89 11.64 8.24
C LEU A 96 -5.17 11.35 9.04
N ALA A 97 -5.14 11.55 10.36
CA ALA A 97 -6.30 11.31 11.23
C ALA A 97 -7.46 12.26 10.92
N ASP A 98 -7.18 13.52 10.63
CA ASP A 98 -8.19 14.57 10.34
C ASP A 98 -9.01 14.27 9.08
N THR A 99 -8.50 13.43 8.16
CA THR A 99 -9.26 13.04 6.97
C THR A 99 -10.43 12.09 7.28
N GLY A 100 -10.36 11.35 8.37
CA GLY A 100 -11.31 10.27 8.70
C GLY A 100 -11.19 9.04 7.78
N LEU A 101 -10.24 9.03 6.84
CA LEU A 101 -9.99 7.88 5.96
C LEU A 101 -9.12 6.83 6.67
N PRO A 102 -9.22 5.53 6.30
CA PRO A 102 -8.26 4.53 6.71
C PRO A 102 -6.84 4.92 6.27
N TYR A 103 -5.84 4.69 7.13
CA TYR A 103 -4.45 4.99 6.77
C TYR A 103 -3.45 4.02 7.39
N LEU A 104 -2.31 3.85 6.68
CA LEU A 104 -1.19 3.01 7.09
C LEU A 104 0.07 3.90 7.25
N PRO A 105 0.35 4.39 8.47
CA PRO A 105 1.56 5.17 8.73
C PRO A 105 2.80 4.29 8.64
N GLY A 106 3.86 4.80 8.02
CA GLY A 106 5.12 4.09 7.86
C GLY A 106 5.95 4.08 9.14
N VAL A 107 6.51 2.92 9.48
CA VAL A 107 7.39 2.69 10.63
C VAL A 107 8.51 1.72 10.26
N ALA A 108 9.67 1.82 10.92
CA ALA A 108 10.80 0.89 10.79
C ALA A 108 11.39 0.47 12.14
N THR A 109 11.06 1.17 13.23
CA THR A 109 11.61 0.94 14.56
C THR A 109 10.52 0.81 15.62
N ILE A 110 10.86 0.17 16.75
CA ILE A 110 9.97 0.07 17.93
C ILE A 110 9.51 1.45 18.41
N SER A 111 10.39 2.45 18.43
CA SER A 111 10.05 3.81 18.89
C SER A 111 9.00 4.47 17.99
N GLU A 112 9.10 4.29 16.68
CA GLU A 112 8.10 4.79 15.73
C GLU A 112 6.77 4.04 15.89
N ILE A 113 6.81 2.72 16.10
CA ILE A 113 5.61 1.92 16.37
C ILE A 113 4.89 2.42 17.63
N LEU A 114 5.63 2.68 18.73
CA LEU A 114 5.07 3.22 19.97
C LEU A 114 4.44 4.60 19.75
N THR A 115 5.08 5.48 18.96
CA THR A 115 4.54 6.80 18.62
C THR A 115 3.20 6.70 17.89
N VAL A 116 3.05 5.71 17.01
CA VAL A 116 1.81 5.45 16.28
C VAL A 116 0.76 4.81 17.19
N LEU A 117 1.16 3.87 18.05
CA LEU A 117 0.28 3.25 19.06
C LEU A 117 -0.30 4.27 20.06
N ASP A 118 0.45 5.30 20.45
CA ASP A 118 -0.03 6.39 21.33
C ASP A 118 -1.22 7.14 20.71
N ARG A 119 -1.43 7.04 19.38
CA ARG A 119 -2.58 7.58 18.66
C ARG A 119 -3.73 6.55 18.48
N GLY A 120 -3.61 5.37 19.10
CA GLY A 120 -4.59 4.29 18.99
C GLY A 120 -4.55 3.52 17.67
N ILE A 121 -3.51 3.68 16.85
CA ILE A 121 -3.39 3.06 15.55
C ILE A 121 -2.61 1.74 15.71
N THR A 122 -3.19 0.64 15.25
CA THR A 122 -2.61 -0.71 15.35
C THR A 122 -2.21 -1.30 13.99
N GLU A 123 -2.54 -0.63 12.89
CA GLU A 123 -2.20 -1.07 11.53
C GLU A 123 -1.21 -0.09 10.90
N MET A 124 -0.09 -0.63 10.40
CA MET A 124 1.04 0.18 9.99
C MET A 124 1.70 -0.39 8.73
N LYS A 125 2.30 0.48 7.94
CA LYS A 125 3.25 0.08 6.89
C LYS A 125 4.62 -0.13 7.52
N PHE A 126 5.24 -1.31 7.36
CA PHE A 126 6.64 -1.53 7.71
C PHE A 126 7.52 -1.25 6.49
N PHE A 127 8.28 -0.17 6.53
CA PHE A 127 9.03 0.33 5.38
C PHE A 127 10.34 1.03 5.77
N PRO A 128 11.43 0.81 5.01
CA PRO A 128 11.60 -0.18 3.92
C PRO A 128 11.87 -1.59 4.47
N ALA A 129 11.00 -2.56 4.15
CA ALA A 129 10.93 -3.84 4.88
C ALA A 129 12.26 -4.62 4.88
N GLU A 130 12.81 -4.97 3.72
CA GLU A 130 14.02 -5.80 3.63
C GLU A 130 15.23 -5.13 4.32
N SER A 131 15.47 -3.85 4.06
CA SER A 131 16.61 -3.13 4.63
C SER A 131 16.45 -2.81 6.12
N SER A 132 15.22 -2.88 6.67
CA SER A 132 14.94 -2.68 8.09
C SER A 132 14.86 -3.98 8.89
N GLY A 133 15.39 -5.08 8.34
CA GLY A 133 15.49 -6.37 9.02
C GLY A 133 14.47 -7.41 8.61
N GLY A 134 13.57 -7.10 7.68
CA GLY A 134 12.68 -8.06 7.03
C GLY A 134 11.80 -8.85 7.98
N THR A 135 11.61 -10.14 7.70
CA THR A 135 10.82 -11.06 8.53
C THR A 135 11.42 -11.26 9.93
N THR A 136 12.74 -11.08 10.11
CA THR A 136 13.41 -11.18 11.40
C THR A 136 12.97 -10.06 12.33
N ALA A 137 12.92 -8.82 11.86
CA ALA A 137 12.44 -7.69 12.64
C ALA A 137 10.96 -7.86 13.01
N LEU A 138 10.10 -8.24 12.04
CA LEU A 138 8.67 -8.44 12.27
C LEU A 138 8.39 -9.53 13.32
N ARG A 139 9.15 -10.65 13.31
CA ARG A 139 9.05 -11.68 14.35
C ARG A 139 9.43 -11.13 15.72
N ALA A 140 10.47 -10.30 15.78
CA ALA A 140 10.90 -9.69 17.06
C ALA A 140 9.86 -8.70 17.61
N PHE A 141 9.11 -8.01 16.76
CA PHE A 141 8.04 -7.09 17.15
C PHE A 141 6.80 -7.81 17.69
N ALA A 142 6.50 -9.02 17.22
CA ALA A 142 5.30 -9.76 17.59
C ALA A 142 5.19 -10.06 19.10
N GLY A 143 6.33 -10.28 19.79
CA GLY A 143 6.34 -10.55 21.22
C GLY A 143 5.89 -9.34 22.06
N PRO A 144 6.57 -8.19 22.00
CA PRO A 144 6.23 -7.01 22.80
C PRO A 144 5.00 -6.26 22.30
N LEU A 145 4.58 -6.43 21.03
CA LEU A 145 3.53 -5.65 20.37
C LEU A 145 2.51 -6.55 19.65
N PRO A 146 1.85 -7.49 20.36
CA PRO A 146 0.98 -8.48 19.74
C PRO A 146 -0.28 -7.89 19.08
N GLN A 147 -0.64 -6.64 19.42
CA GLN A 147 -1.81 -5.93 18.86
C GLN A 147 -1.53 -5.26 17.52
N VAL A 148 -0.25 -5.19 17.08
CA VAL A 148 0.12 -4.47 15.85
C VAL A 148 0.12 -5.41 14.66
N ARG A 149 -0.50 -4.96 13.56
CA ARG A 149 -0.48 -5.63 12.25
C ARG A 149 0.22 -4.77 11.22
N PHE A 150 0.96 -5.41 10.34
CA PHE A 150 1.79 -4.72 9.37
C PHE A 150 1.42 -5.03 7.91
N CYS A 151 1.66 -4.03 7.04
CA CYS A 151 1.86 -4.16 5.60
C CYS A 151 3.34 -3.94 5.28
N PRO A 152 4.21 -4.95 5.35
CA PRO A 152 5.59 -4.81 4.94
C PRO A 152 5.69 -4.43 3.46
N THR A 153 6.56 -3.47 3.17
CA THR A 153 6.75 -2.93 1.81
C THR A 153 8.22 -2.59 1.58
N GLY A 154 8.74 -2.90 0.39
CA GLY A 154 10.12 -2.57 -0.01
C GLY A 154 11.07 -3.76 0.02
N GLY A 155 11.53 -4.15 -1.18
CA GLY A 155 12.42 -5.28 -1.40
C GLY A 155 11.74 -6.65 -1.46
N ILE A 156 10.44 -6.74 -1.20
CA ILE A 156 9.68 -8.00 -1.25
C ILE A 156 9.46 -8.42 -2.71
N THR A 157 9.64 -9.69 -3.00
CA THR A 157 9.56 -10.30 -4.32
C THR A 157 8.59 -11.49 -4.33
N PRO A 158 8.20 -12.04 -5.50
CA PRO A 158 7.43 -13.27 -5.56
C PRO A 158 8.09 -14.46 -4.85
N ALA A 159 9.43 -14.47 -4.73
CA ALA A 159 10.17 -15.52 -4.04
C ALA A 159 10.09 -15.42 -2.52
N THR A 160 9.97 -14.19 -1.96
CA THR A 160 10.02 -13.96 -0.51
C THR A 160 8.65 -13.64 0.11
N VAL A 161 7.63 -13.33 -0.69
CA VAL A 161 6.32 -12.89 -0.21
C VAL A 161 5.64 -13.87 0.75
N ARG A 162 5.78 -15.18 0.51
CA ARG A 162 5.19 -16.21 1.38
C ARG A 162 5.78 -16.22 2.78
N ASP A 163 7.08 -15.91 2.93
CA ASP A 163 7.74 -15.82 4.23
C ASP A 163 7.21 -14.67 5.08
N TYR A 164 6.79 -13.57 4.43
CA TYR A 164 6.13 -12.46 5.09
C TYR A 164 4.68 -12.78 5.45
N LEU A 165 3.89 -13.31 4.52
CA LEU A 165 2.49 -13.63 4.75
C LEU A 165 2.28 -14.75 5.77
N ALA A 166 3.29 -15.59 6.03
CA ALA A 166 3.26 -16.61 7.08
C ALA A 166 3.38 -16.04 8.50
N LEU A 167 3.70 -14.75 8.67
CA LEU A 167 3.84 -14.13 9.99
C LEU A 167 2.47 -13.71 10.55
N PRO A 168 2.16 -13.98 11.83
CA PRO A 168 0.85 -13.70 12.42
C PRO A 168 0.54 -12.19 12.51
N ASN A 169 1.57 -11.34 12.54
CA ASN A 169 1.45 -9.89 12.59
C ASN A 169 1.56 -9.22 11.21
N VAL A 170 1.45 -9.98 10.12
CA VAL A 170 1.40 -9.47 8.73
C VAL A 170 0.02 -9.72 8.15
N GLY A 171 -0.68 -8.67 7.75
CA GLY A 171 -1.99 -8.78 7.15
C GLY A 171 -1.95 -8.88 5.63
N CYS A 172 -1.05 -8.12 4.99
CA CYS A 172 -0.77 -8.14 3.56
C CYS A 172 0.67 -7.64 3.34
N VAL A 173 1.14 -7.61 2.09
CA VAL A 173 2.40 -6.98 1.72
C VAL A 173 2.19 -5.92 0.65
N GLY A 174 3.02 -4.87 0.64
CA GLY A 174 3.10 -3.93 -0.47
C GLY A 174 4.11 -4.41 -1.51
N GLY A 175 3.68 -4.51 -2.77
CA GLY A 175 4.52 -5.05 -3.83
C GLY A 175 4.46 -4.26 -5.13
N SER A 176 5.61 -3.96 -5.72
CA SER A 176 5.70 -3.29 -7.03
C SER A 176 5.87 -4.25 -8.20
N TRP A 177 6.11 -5.53 -7.94
CA TRP A 177 6.36 -6.53 -8.99
C TRP A 177 5.11 -6.88 -9.82
N LEU A 178 3.90 -6.60 -9.32
CA LEU A 178 2.66 -6.82 -10.05
C LEU A 178 2.54 -5.88 -11.25
N THR A 179 3.17 -4.72 -11.16
CA THR A 179 3.04 -3.62 -12.11
C THR A 179 4.42 -3.11 -12.54
N PRO A 180 5.25 -3.96 -13.20
CA PRO A 180 6.58 -3.54 -13.66
C PRO A 180 6.49 -2.34 -14.59
N ALA A 181 7.42 -1.38 -14.46
CA ALA A 181 7.43 -0.16 -15.28
C ALA A 181 7.40 -0.46 -16.79
N ALA A 182 8.09 -1.52 -17.25
CA ALA A 182 8.07 -1.93 -18.64
C ALA A 182 6.68 -2.41 -19.12
N ALA A 183 5.94 -3.15 -18.27
CA ALA A 183 4.58 -3.59 -18.58
C ALA A 183 3.61 -2.41 -18.61
N LEU A 184 3.71 -1.48 -17.65
CA LEU A 184 2.94 -0.24 -17.65
C LEU A 184 3.20 0.58 -18.91
N ALA A 185 4.48 0.78 -19.29
CA ALA A 185 4.86 1.53 -20.48
C ALA A 185 4.38 0.88 -21.79
N ALA A 186 4.34 -0.45 -21.84
CA ALA A 186 3.85 -1.21 -22.99
C ALA A 186 2.32 -1.35 -23.04
N GLY A 187 1.59 -1.07 -21.95
CA GLY A 187 0.16 -1.38 -21.83
C GLY A 187 -0.11 -2.89 -21.80
N ASP A 188 0.80 -3.68 -21.23
CA ASP A 188 0.65 -5.14 -21.08
C ASP A 188 -0.30 -5.47 -19.92
N TRP A 189 -1.59 -5.17 -20.16
CA TRP A 189 -2.66 -5.41 -19.18
C TRP A 189 -2.88 -6.91 -18.93
N SER A 190 -2.61 -7.75 -19.94
CA SER A 190 -2.71 -9.20 -19.78
C SER A 190 -1.66 -9.75 -18.83
N GLY A 191 -0.39 -9.33 -18.97
CA GLY A 191 0.68 -9.73 -18.04
C GLY A 191 0.46 -9.23 -16.62
N ILE A 192 -0.08 -8.01 -16.47
CA ILE A 192 -0.46 -7.45 -15.16
C ILE A 192 -1.59 -8.25 -14.53
N ARG A 193 -2.66 -8.58 -15.28
CA ARG A 193 -3.76 -9.44 -14.81
C ARG A 193 -3.24 -10.80 -14.33
N ASP A 194 -2.38 -11.46 -15.11
CA ASP A 194 -1.85 -12.77 -14.76
C ASP A 194 -0.96 -12.72 -13.52
N SER A 195 -0.17 -11.64 -13.35
CA SER A 195 0.60 -11.36 -12.13
C SER A 195 -0.30 -11.12 -10.92
N ALA A 196 -1.41 -10.40 -11.10
CA ALA A 196 -2.41 -10.16 -10.07
C ALA A 196 -3.11 -11.46 -9.65
N ALA A 197 -3.48 -12.32 -10.60
CA ALA A 197 -4.09 -13.62 -10.31
C ALA A 197 -3.15 -14.53 -9.50
N ALA A 198 -1.86 -14.56 -9.85
CA ALA A 198 -0.86 -15.29 -9.08
C ALA A 198 -0.70 -14.72 -7.65
N ALA A 199 -0.81 -13.40 -7.49
CA ALA A 199 -0.73 -12.77 -6.17
C ALA A 199 -2.01 -13.00 -5.35
N ALA A 200 -3.19 -12.96 -5.96
CA ALA A 200 -4.47 -13.22 -5.27
C ALA A 200 -4.52 -14.64 -4.67
N ALA A 201 -3.96 -15.62 -5.36
CA ALA A 201 -3.87 -17.03 -4.90
C ALA A 201 -2.91 -17.26 -3.72
N LEU A 202 -2.21 -16.23 -3.23
CA LEU A 202 -1.30 -16.37 -2.06
C LEU A 202 -2.03 -16.53 -0.72
N ARG A 203 -3.32 -16.23 -0.64
CA ARG A 203 -4.17 -16.42 0.56
C ARG A 203 -4.90 -17.76 0.61
N GLU A 204 -4.87 -18.53 -0.47
CA GLU A 204 -5.43 -19.88 -0.55
C GLU A 204 -4.42 -20.94 -0.04
#